data_812e8e8eb692aff29b6543dae6b4d1e3
#
_entry.id   812e8e8eb692aff29b6543dae6b4d1e3
#
_cell.length_a   1.000
_cell.length_b   1.000
_cell.length_c   1.000
_cell.angle_alpha   90.00
_cell.angle_beta   90.00
_cell.angle_gamma   90.00
#
_symmetry.space_group_name_H-M   'P 1'
#
loop_
_entity.id
_entity.type
_entity.pdbx_description
1 polymer ?
#
loop_
_entity_poly.entity_id
_entity_poly.type
_entity_poly.pdbx_seq_one_letter_code
_entity_poly.pdbx_strand_id
1 'polypeptide(L)'
;MLDISYQAKTFHISYQGRPVGKIHSYQNPYHQANIYLRLDLVDFDCTIAEQLFQSLQTSLGGKPLQVMLSSAEQEKIHFLTAAGFVCKRKCYEFEVTKQDYLSQTGTSNLSIVRKGTAPYQIACQQIFDHYQTVHQDINPWTASQEEFEKDLPDRVYTDSENCAFVENNEIAYVCGKDEQSFDSFIQAVICQLFEQYEQISFEADDCDPIAMHLADQFRQPNKPSWDTYILES
;
A
#
# COMPACT_ATOMS: atom_id res chain seq x y z
N MET A 1 -11.10 14.10 32.22
CA MET A 1 -9.87 14.78 31.77
C MET A 1 -9.04 13.74 31.04
N LEU A 2 -8.57 14.06 29.85
CA LEU A 2 -7.63 13.22 29.10
C LEU A 2 -6.22 13.42 29.67
N ASP A 3 -5.50 12.34 29.90
CA ASP A 3 -4.13 12.34 30.38
C ASP A 3 -3.28 11.46 29.44
N ILE A 4 -2.15 12.00 28.98
CA ILE A 4 -1.27 11.38 27.99
C ILE A 4 0.16 11.46 28.52
N SER A 5 0.81 10.32 28.70
CA SER A 5 2.24 10.24 29.03
C SER A 5 3.00 9.57 27.89
N TYR A 6 4.19 10.09 27.57
CA TYR A 6 5.01 9.60 26.46
C TYR A 6 6.31 8.99 26.97
N GLN A 7 6.58 7.76 26.62
CA GLN A 7 7.79 7.05 26.98
C GLN A 7 8.21 6.09 25.87
N ALA A 8 9.45 6.14 25.43
CA ALA A 8 10.04 5.20 24.46
C ALA A 8 9.19 4.97 23.21
N LYS A 9 8.77 6.08 22.55
CA LYS A 9 7.91 6.07 21.34
C LYS A 9 6.49 5.54 21.57
N THR A 10 6.04 5.45 22.82
CA THR A 10 4.72 4.96 23.20
C THR A 10 3.99 6.02 24.00
N PHE A 11 2.77 6.33 23.59
CA PHE A 11 1.84 7.14 24.32
C PHE A 11 0.95 6.22 25.16
N HIS A 12 0.92 6.43 26.47
CA HIS A 12 -0.01 5.79 27.39
C HIS A 12 -1.17 6.76 27.64
N ILE A 13 -2.37 6.29 27.43
CA ILE A 13 -3.57 7.13 27.39
C ILE A 13 -4.51 6.70 28.49
N SER A 14 -4.99 7.68 29.29
CA SER A 14 -6.07 7.49 30.23
C SER A 14 -7.09 8.61 30.11
N TYR A 15 -8.35 8.31 30.36
CA TYR A 15 -9.45 9.24 30.34
C TYR A 15 -10.28 9.11 31.62
N GLN A 16 -10.49 10.23 32.33
CA GLN A 16 -11.19 10.25 33.63
C GLN A 16 -10.62 9.24 34.65
N GLY A 17 -9.29 9.04 34.64
CA GLY A 17 -8.59 8.10 35.53
C GLY A 17 -8.69 6.64 35.11
N ARG A 18 -9.28 6.31 33.96
CA ARG A 18 -9.34 4.94 33.43
C ARG A 18 -8.36 4.79 32.27
N PRO A 19 -7.62 3.68 32.17
CA PRO A 19 -6.75 3.43 31.05
C PRO A 19 -7.58 3.24 29.76
N VAL A 20 -7.22 3.96 28.70
CA VAL A 20 -7.78 3.82 27.34
C VAL A 20 -6.90 2.89 26.49
N GLY A 21 -5.58 2.88 26.74
CA GLY A 21 -4.64 2.01 26.04
C GLY A 21 -3.34 2.70 25.67
N LYS A 22 -2.75 2.26 24.57
CA LYS A 22 -1.44 2.74 24.09
C LYS A 22 -1.50 3.05 22.59
N ILE A 23 -0.70 4.04 22.18
CA ILE A 23 -0.41 4.32 20.78
C ILE A 23 1.10 4.31 20.60
N HIS A 24 1.60 3.49 19.70
CA HIS A 24 3.02 3.41 19.34
C HIS A 24 3.29 4.25 18.12
N SER A 25 4.27 5.15 18.20
CA SER A 25 4.73 5.93 17.07
C SER A 25 6.05 5.36 16.51
N TYR A 26 6.16 5.32 15.18
CA TYR A 26 7.39 4.92 14.51
C TYR A 26 7.58 5.68 13.20
N GLN A 27 8.81 5.66 12.68
CA GLN A 27 9.14 6.21 11.38
C GLN A 27 9.49 5.09 10.43
N ASN A 28 8.96 5.15 9.22
CA ASN A 28 9.40 4.27 8.15
C ASN A 28 10.67 4.88 7.52
N PRO A 29 11.78 4.15 7.39
CA PRO A 29 13.02 4.69 6.83
C PRO A 29 12.88 5.10 5.35
N TYR A 30 11.92 4.53 4.65
CA TYR A 30 11.67 4.79 3.23
C TYR A 30 10.60 5.86 2.99
N HIS A 31 9.74 6.13 3.98
CA HIS A 31 8.60 7.04 3.90
C HIS A 31 8.59 7.98 5.11
N GLN A 32 9.46 8.99 5.10
CA GLN A 32 9.69 9.85 6.27
C GLN A 32 8.77 11.07 6.34
N ALA A 33 7.88 11.25 5.38
CA ALA A 33 6.95 12.38 5.36
C ALA A 33 5.99 12.33 6.55
N ASN A 34 5.48 11.14 6.87
CA ASN A 34 4.50 10.91 7.92
C ASN A 34 5.10 10.23 9.16
N ILE A 35 4.44 10.37 10.30
CA ILE A 35 4.65 9.56 11.49
C ILE A 35 3.61 8.45 11.52
N TYR A 36 4.07 7.21 11.55
CA TYR A 36 3.23 6.03 11.57
C TYR A 36 2.79 5.71 13.00
N LEU A 37 1.51 5.38 13.17
CA LEU A 37 0.95 5.01 14.46
C LEU A 37 0.36 3.60 14.42
N ARG A 38 0.55 2.85 15.52
CA ARG A 38 -0.16 1.62 15.79
C ARG A 38 -1.00 1.78 17.05
N LEU A 39 -2.31 1.55 16.90
CA LEU A 39 -3.30 1.69 17.97
C LEU A 39 -3.45 0.38 18.72
N ASP A 40 -3.23 0.42 20.03
CA ASP A 40 -3.49 -0.65 20.99
C ASP A 40 -4.42 -0.08 22.07
N LEU A 41 -5.68 0.19 21.69
CA LEU A 41 -6.69 0.81 22.52
C LEU A 41 -7.76 -0.20 22.88
N VAL A 42 -8.28 -0.08 24.10
CA VAL A 42 -9.38 -0.91 24.63
C VAL A 42 -10.71 -0.14 24.68
N ASP A 43 -10.67 1.17 24.42
CA ASP A 43 -11.83 2.05 24.39
C ASP A 43 -11.67 3.07 23.27
N PHE A 44 -12.72 3.29 22.50
CA PHE A 44 -12.78 4.16 21.31
C PHE A 44 -13.83 5.27 21.51
N ASP A 45 -13.82 5.94 22.67
CA ASP A 45 -14.69 7.09 22.93
C ASP A 45 -14.34 8.25 21.98
N CYS A 46 -15.17 8.44 20.96
CA CYS A 46 -14.98 9.47 19.94
C CYS A 46 -14.97 10.89 20.51
N THR A 47 -15.46 11.12 21.73
CA THR A 47 -15.44 12.45 22.35
C THR A 47 -14.05 12.94 22.71
N ILE A 48 -13.06 12.03 22.80
CA ILE A 48 -11.67 12.39 23.09
C ILE A 48 -10.78 12.34 21.85
N ALA A 49 -11.26 11.81 20.71
CA ALA A 49 -10.45 11.47 19.55
C ALA A 49 -9.68 12.69 19.01
N GLU A 50 -10.37 13.78 18.74
CA GLU A 50 -9.75 15.00 18.20
C GLU A 50 -8.66 15.55 19.15
N GLN A 51 -8.99 15.73 20.43
CA GLN A 51 -8.04 16.24 21.43
C GLN A 51 -6.84 15.31 21.59
N LEU A 52 -7.05 13.99 21.56
CA LEU A 52 -5.99 13.01 21.66
C LEU A 52 -5.00 13.16 20.50
N PHE A 53 -5.47 13.08 19.26
CA PHE A 53 -4.56 13.10 18.10
C PHE A 53 -3.90 14.46 17.86
N GLN A 54 -4.56 15.58 18.16
CA GLN A 54 -3.94 16.91 18.17
C GLN A 54 -2.77 16.98 19.18
N SER A 55 -2.95 16.40 20.37
CA SER A 55 -1.90 16.36 21.39
C SER A 55 -0.72 15.47 20.94
N LEU A 56 -1.00 14.31 20.30
CA LEU A 56 0.02 13.44 19.74
C LEU A 56 0.80 14.14 18.62
N GLN A 57 0.09 14.76 17.67
CA GLN A 57 0.67 15.46 16.53
C GLN A 57 1.60 16.60 17.00
N THR A 58 1.15 17.40 17.98
CA THR A 58 1.97 18.44 18.60
C THR A 58 3.24 17.85 19.23
N SER A 59 3.10 16.76 19.99
CA SER A 59 4.22 16.08 20.64
C SER A 59 5.21 15.44 19.65
N LEU A 60 4.76 15.12 18.43
CA LEU A 60 5.53 14.50 17.34
C LEU A 60 6.05 15.53 16.31
N GLY A 61 5.99 16.81 16.62
CA GLY A 61 6.57 17.90 15.80
C GLY A 61 5.66 18.37 14.66
N GLY A 62 4.35 18.13 14.73
CA GLY A 62 3.36 18.65 13.79
C GLY A 62 3.33 17.94 12.43
N LYS A 63 4.04 16.84 12.25
CA LYS A 63 3.98 16.04 11.00
C LYS A 63 2.63 15.35 10.85
N PRO A 64 2.21 15.03 9.61
CA PRO A 64 1.06 14.18 9.36
C PRO A 64 1.17 12.85 10.10
N LEU A 65 0.05 12.38 10.64
CA LEU A 65 -0.04 11.08 11.31
C LEU A 65 -0.69 10.07 10.37
N GLN A 66 -0.10 8.87 10.28
CA GLN A 66 -0.60 7.79 9.42
C GLN A 66 -0.93 6.55 10.24
N VAL A 67 -2.09 5.97 9.96
CA VAL A 67 -2.53 4.67 10.50
C VAL A 67 -2.93 3.79 9.34
N MET A 68 -2.47 2.54 9.35
CA MET A 68 -2.97 1.51 8.44
C MET A 68 -3.69 0.43 9.25
N LEU A 69 -4.89 0.07 8.81
CA LEU A 69 -5.72 -0.95 9.48
C LEU A 69 -6.69 -1.63 8.51
N SER A 70 -7.19 -2.77 8.90
CA SER A 70 -8.17 -3.50 8.09
C SER A 70 -9.49 -2.74 8.01
N SER A 71 -10.11 -2.72 6.83
CA SER A 71 -11.45 -2.16 6.64
C SER A 71 -12.54 -2.86 7.48
N ALA A 72 -12.24 -4.02 8.08
CA ALA A 72 -13.11 -4.69 9.03
C ALA A 72 -13.09 -4.04 10.44
N GLU A 73 -12.11 -3.22 10.78
CA GLU A 73 -11.93 -2.63 12.11
C GLU A 73 -12.77 -1.34 12.30
N GLN A 74 -14.09 -1.47 12.17
CA GLN A 74 -15.02 -0.35 12.08
C GLN A 74 -14.98 0.61 13.29
N GLU A 75 -14.76 0.11 14.51
CA GLU A 75 -14.65 0.96 15.71
C GLU A 75 -13.44 1.88 15.64
N LYS A 76 -12.29 1.35 15.20
CA LYS A 76 -11.07 2.14 15.01
C LYS A 76 -11.23 3.16 13.88
N ILE A 77 -11.86 2.74 12.77
CA ILE A 77 -12.16 3.64 11.63
C ILE A 77 -13.02 4.80 12.09
N HIS A 78 -14.10 4.52 12.82
CA HIS A 78 -14.98 5.57 13.35
C HIS A 78 -14.24 6.51 14.28
N PHE A 79 -13.40 5.98 15.17
CA PHE A 79 -12.59 6.78 16.09
C PHE A 79 -11.58 7.68 15.36
N LEU A 80 -10.87 7.15 14.35
CA LEU A 80 -9.95 7.94 13.53
C LEU A 80 -10.67 9.02 12.73
N THR A 81 -11.81 8.70 12.13
CA THR A 81 -12.62 9.65 11.36
C THR A 81 -13.13 10.78 12.25
N ALA A 82 -13.54 10.48 13.50
CA ALA A 82 -13.94 11.49 14.47
C ALA A 82 -12.79 12.42 14.87
N ALA A 83 -11.54 11.99 14.72
CA ALA A 83 -10.34 12.80 14.93
C ALA A 83 -9.92 13.61 13.68
N GLY A 84 -10.60 13.44 12.54
CA GLY A 84 -10.28 14.13 11.29
C GLY A 84 -9.35 13.36 10.36
N PHE A 85 -9.03 12.09 10.63
CA PHE A 85 -8.32 11.25 9.67
C PHE A 85 -9.17 11.00 8.43
N VAL A 86 -8.53 11.00 7.28
CA VAL A 86 -9.13 10.71 5.97
C VAL A 86 -8.51 9.45 5.39
N CYS A 87 -9.33 8.55 4.87
CA CYS A 87 -8.84 7.40 4.10
C CYS A 87 -8.25 7.90 2.78
N LYS A 88 -6.97 7.65 2.55
CA LYS A 88 -6.24 8.10 1.36
C LYS A 88 -5.96 6.96 0.38
N ARG A 89 -6.00 5.70 0.85
CA ARG A 89 -5.70 4.54 0.03
C ARG A 89 -6.34 3.30 0.64
N LYS A 90 -6.82 2.42 -0.22
CA LYS A 90 -7.22 1.05 0.13
C LYS A 90 -6.38 0.08 -0.67
N CYS A 91 -5.71 -0.84 0.00
CA CYS A 91 -4.93 -1.90 -0.60
C CYS A 91 -5.72 -3.21 -0.55
N TYR A 92 -5.91 -3.83 -1.70
CA TYR A 92 -6.60 -5.11 -1.86
C TYR A 92 -5.58 -6.21 -2.10
N GLU A 93 -5.64 -7.27 -1.29
CA GLU A 93 -4.80 -8.46 -1.44
C GLU A 93 -5.53 -9.51 -2.29
N PHE A 94 -4.89 -9.94 -3.36
CA PHE A 94 -5.40 -10.97 -4.27
C PHE A 94 -4.59 -12.27 -4.15
N GLU A 95 -5.31 -13.35 -3.99
CA GLU A 95 -4.83 -14.72 -4.16
C GLU A 95 -5.80 -15.42 -5.10
N VAL A 96 -5.45 -15.55 -6.36
CA VAL A 96 -6.35 -15.92 -7.45
C VAL A 96 -5.89 -17.17 -8.18
N THR A 97 -6.86 -17.93 -8.67
CA THR A 97 -6.65 -19.12 -9.50
C THR A 97 -7.11 -18.84 -10.94
N LYS A 98 -6.80 -19.76 -11.84
CA LYS A 98 -7.29 -19.67 -13.23
C LYS A 98 -8.81 -19.60 -13.35
N GLN A 99 -9.56 -20.08 -12.34
CA GLN A 99 -11.03 -20.04 -12.33
C GLN A 99 -11.56 -18.64 -12.02
N ASP A 100 -10.75 -17.80 -11.37
CA ASP A 100 -11.11 -16.42 -11.02
C ASP A 100 -10.80 -15.45 -12.16
N TYR A 101 -10.00 -15.87 -13.16
CA TYR A 101 -9.61 -15.07 -14.30
C TYR A 101 -10.78 -14.87 -15.27
N LEU A 102 -11.07 -13.61 -15.59
CA LEU A 102 -12.25 -13.22 -16.37
C LEU A 102 -11.99 -13.18 -17.88
N SER A 103 -10.74 -12.97 -18.29
CA SER A 103 -10.33 -12.92 -19.69
C SER A 103 -9.74 -14.26 -20.13
N GLN A 104 -9.72 -14.53 -21.44
CA GLN A 104 -9.23 -15.82 -21.95
C GLN A 104 -8.15 -15.69 -23.03
N THR A 105 -7.80 -14.49 -23.47
CA THR A 105 -6.90 -14.31 -24.61
C THR A 105 -5.93 -13.17 -24.36
N GLY A 106 -4.70 -13.49 -24.04
CA GLY A 106 -3.59 -12.55 -24.05
C GLY A 106 -2.52 -12.99 -25.04
N THR A 107 -2.35 -12.23 -26.12
CA THR A 107 -1.20 -12.41 -27.03
C THR A 107 -0.46 -11.08 -27.09
N SER A 108 0.63 -10.97 -26.38
CA SER A 108 1.56 -9.85 -26.45
C SER A 108 2.97 -10.38 -26.62
N ASN A 109 3.82 -9.57 -27.28
CA ASN A 109 5.26 -9.88 -27.40
C ASN A 109 5.97 -9.57 -26.08
N LEU A 110 5.86 -10.48 -25.12
CA LEU A 110 6.55 -10.34 -23.83
C LEU A 110 8.04 -10.61 -23.95
N SER A 111 8.83 -9.71 -23.39
CA SER A 111 10.24 -9.96 -23.09
C SER A 111 10.41 -10.21 -21.60
N ILE A 112 11.21 -11.21 -21.24
CA ILE A 112 11.61 -11.43 -19.84
C ILE A 112 13.03 -10.93 -19.68
N VAL A 113 13.21 -9.95 -18.83
CA VAL A 113 14.51 -9.37 -18.50
C VAL A 113 14.89 -9.67 -17.06
N ARG A 114 16.17 -9.67 -16.76
CA ARG A 114 16.70 -10.03 -15.45
C ARG A 114 17.60 -8.96 -14.89
N LYS A 115 17.65 -8.90 -13.57
CA LYS A 115 18.54 -8.01 -12.80
C LYS A 115 19.98 -8.03 -13.35
N GLY A 116 20.58 -6.86 -13.43
CA GLY A 116 21.92 -6.66 -13.97
C GLY A 116 21.99 -6.40 -15.47
N THR A 117 20.87 -6.36 -16.19
CA THR A 117 20.81 -6.03 -17.62
C THR A 117 20.34 -4.58 -17.85
N ALA A 118 20.72 -3.95 -18.95
CA ALA A 118 20.28 -2.59 -19.26
C ALA A 118 18.74 -2.48 -19.39
N PRO A 119 18.00 -3.42 -20.02
CA PRO A 119 16.54 -3.38 -20.04
C PRO A 119 15.91 -3.48 -18.63
N TYR A 120 16.54 -4.22 -17.69
CA TYR A 120 16.07 -4.26 -16.30
C TYR A 120 16.19 -2.90 -15.62
N GLN A 121 17.28 -2.17 -15.84
CA GLN A 121 17.46 -0.83 -15.28
C GLN A 121 16.42 0.16 -15.83
N ILE A 122 16.03 0.04 -17.09
CA ILE A 122 14.94 0.84 -17.67
C ILE A 122 13.63 0.53 -16.95
N ALA A 123 13.30 -0.74 -16.72
CA ALA A 123 12.11 -1.12 -15.99
C ALA A 123 12.14 -0.64 -14.52
N CYS A 124 13.31 -0.67 -13.85
CA CYS A 124 13.47 -0.10 -12.49
C CYS A 124 13.15 1.39 -12.46
N GLN A 125 13.62 2.17 -13.43
CA GLN A 125 13.29 3.58 -13.51
C GLN A 125 11.78 3.80 -13.74
N GLN A 126 11.17 3.06 -14.67
CA GLN A 126 9.75 3.15 -14.94
C GLN A 126 8.88 2.88 -13.71
N ILE A 127 9.17 1.79 -12.98
CA ILE A 127 8.40 1.45 -11.78
C ILE A 127 8.65 2.44 -10.63
N PHE A 128 9.87 2.96 -10.48
CA PHE A 128 10.17 3.97 -9.47
C PHE A 128 9.40 5.27 -9.73
N ASP A 129 9.40 5.76 -10.98
CA ASP A 129 8.67 6.98 -11.37
C ASP A 129 7.16 6.80 -11.19
N HIS A 130 6.64 5.63 -11.55
CA HIS A 130 5.23 5.27 -11.33
C HIS A 130 4.88 5.27 -9.83
N TYR A 131 5.68 4.58 -9.02
CA TYR A 131 5.50 4.52 -7.58
C TYR A 131 5.51 5.91 -6.92
N GLN A 132 6.47 6.75 -7.29
CA GLN A 132 6.54 8.13 -6.80
C GLN A 132 5.27 8.92 -7.15
N THR A 133 4.76 8.76 -8.37
CA THR A 133 3.56 9.46 -8.83
C THR A 133 2.33 9.03 -8.04
N VAL A 134 2.12 7.73 -7.87
CA VAL A 134 0.95 7.17 -7.19
C VAL A 134 0.94 7.51 -5.70
N HIS A 135 2.12 7.51 -5.05
CA HIS A 135 2.23 7.70 -3.59
C HIS A 135 2.55 9.13 -3.15
N GLN A 136 2.66 10.08 -4.11
CA GLN A 136 3.08 11.45 -3.84
C GLN A 136 2.30 12.13 -2.71
N ASP A 137 0.98 11.99 -2.71
CA ASP A 137 0.06 12.67 -1.77
C ASP A 137 -0.36 11.78 -0.59
N ILE A 138 0.25 10.60 -0.45
CA ILE A 138 -0.09 9.63 0.60
C ILE A 138 1.11 9.42 1.51
N ASN A 139 2.11 8.72 0.99
CA ASN A 139 3.34 8.38 1.69
C ASN A 139 4.50 8.30 0.70
N PRO A 140 4.99 9.44 0.19
CA PRO A 140 6.01 9.47 -0.83
C PRO A 140 7.29 8.72 -0.39
N TRP A 141 7.92 8.05 -1.33
CA TRP A 141 9.24 7.45 -1.11
C TRP A 141 10.28 8.55 -0.90
N THR A 142 10.96 8.56 0.21
CA THR A 142 11.93 9.60 0.60
C THR A 142 13.38 9.10 0.66
N ALA A 143 13.59 7.81 0.49
CA ALA A 143 14.92 7.23 0.36
C ALA A 143 15.44 7.32 -1.08
N SER A 144 16.64 6.84 -1.34
CA SER A 144 17.18 6.82 -2.71
C SER A 144 16.48 5.77 -3.60
N GLN A 145 16.57 5.96 -4.91
CA GLN A 145 16.12 4.95 -5.87
C GLN A 145 16.89 3.63 -5.70
N GLU A 146 18.18 3.69 -5.36
CA GLU A 146 18.99 2.50 -5.12
C GLU A 146 18.46 1.64 -3.95
N GLU A 147 17.88 2.29 -2.92
CA GLU A 147 17.20 1.56 -1.82
C GLU A 147 15.91 0.91 -2.30
N PHE A 148 15.14 1.56 -3.17
CA PHE A 148 13.94 0.99 -3.78
C PHE A 148 14.26 -0.24 -4.64
N GLU A 149 15.31 -0.15 -5.46
CA GLU A 149 15.73 -1.23 -6.35
C GLU A 149 16.23 -2.49 -5.64
N LYS A 150 16.64 -2.39 -4.37
CA LYS A 150 17.10 -3.57 -3.59
C LYS A 150 15.99 -4.58 -3.38
N ASP A 151 14.77 -4.10 -3.18
CA ASP A 151 13.61 -4.93 -2.84
C ASP A 151 12.82 -5.37 -4.10
N LEU A 152 13.27 -4.94 -5.30
CA LEU A 152 12.62 -5.35 -6.55
C LEU A 152 13.00 -6.79 -6.93
N PRO A 153 12.02 -7.59 -7.40
CA PRO A 153 12.24 -8.92 -7.96
C PRO A 153 13.28 -8.94 -9.09
N ASP A 154 14.04 -10.01 -9.19
CA ASP A 154 15.09 -10.17 -10.21
C ASP A 154 14.54 -10.39 -11.62
N ARG A 155 13.25 -10.69 -11.76
CA ARG A 155 12.58 -11.00 -13.03
C ARG A 155 11.51 -9.96 -13.34
N VAL A 156 11.56 -9.42 -14.55
CA VAL A 156 10.59 -8.48 -15.09
C VAL A 156 10.07 -8.98 -16.42
N TYR A 157 8.75 -8.98 -16.57
CA TYR A 157 8.09 -9.04 -17.87
C TYR A 157 7.94 -7.61 -18.40
N THR A 158 8.23 -7.38 -19.69
CA THR A 158 8.11 -6.06 -20.29
C THR A 158 7.85 -6.15 -21.80
N ASP A 159 7.18 -5.16 -22.34
CA ASP A 159 7.03 -4.90 -23.79
C ASP A 159 7.58 -3.52 -24.19
N SER A 160 8.44 -2.92 -23.39
CA SER A 160 9.03 -1.58 -23.48
C SER A 160 8.17 -0.42 -22.96
N GLU A 161 6.85 -0.49 -23.00
CA GLU A 161 5.94 0.55 -22.47
C GLU A 161 5.34 0.16 -21.11
N ASN A 162 5.29 -1.15 -20.84
CA ASN A 162 4.71 -1.75 -19.64
C ASN A 162 5.72 -2.66 -18.95
N CYS A 163 5.63 -2.79 -17.63
CA CYS A 163 6.43 -3.74 -16.88
C CYS A 163 5.66 -4.39 -15.74
N ALA A 164 6.02 -5.64 -15.43
CA ALA A 164 5.55 -6.39 -14.28
C ALA A 164 6.73 -7.10 -13.61
N PHE A 165 7.06 -6.70 -12.39
CA PHE A 165 8.07 -7.35 -11.56
C PHE A 165 7.46 -8.56 -10.86
N VAL A 166 8.05 -9.73 -11.04
CA VAL A 166 7.46 -11.00 -10.61
C VAL A 166 8.46 -11.81 -9.81
N GLU A 167 8.07 -12.21 -8.62
CA GLU A 167 8.79 -13.18 -7.80
C GLU A 167 7.95 -14.44 -7.60
N ASN A 168 8.43 -15.58 -8.13
CA ASN A 168 7.67 -16.83 -8.16
C ASN A 168 6.28 -16.63 -8.80
N ASN A 169 5.20 -16.78 -8.01
CA ASN A 169 3.81 -16.59 -8.42
C ASN A 169 3.24 -15.22 -8.01
N GLU A 170 4.05 -14.35 -7.44
CA GLU A 170 3.64 -13.01 -7.03
C GLU A 170 3.97 -11.98 -8.11
N ILE A 171 2.98 -11.18 -8.51
CA ILE A 171 3.17 -9.96 -9.27
C ILE A 171 3.36 -8.83 -8.23
N ALA A 172 4.63 -8.52 -7.92
CA ALA A 172 4.97 -7.61 -6.85
C ALA A 172 4.76 -6.14 -7.21
N TYR A 173 5.06 -5.77 -8.46
CA TYR A 173 4.88 -4.40 -8.94
C TYR A 173 4.48 -4.40 -10.41
N VAL A 174 3.66 -3.42 -10.80
CA VAL A 174 3.26 -3.19 -12.19
C VAL A 174 3.35 -1.70 -12.53
N CYS A 175 3.70 -1.40 -13.76
CA CYS A 175 3.52 -0.08 -14.34
C CYS A 175 3.17 -0.16 -15.82
N GLY A 176 2.49 0.83 -16.32
CA GLY A 176 2.08 0.91 -17.71
C GLY A 176 1.92 2.35 -18.16
N LYS A 177 2.03 2.56 -19.46
CA LYS A 177 1.85 3.87 -20.06
C LYS A 177 0.40 4.36 -19.93
N ASP A 178 -0.54 3.48 -20.18
CA ASP A 178 -1.98 3.71 -20.06
C ASP A 178 -2.70 2.34 -19.93
N GLU A 179 -3.95 2.36 -19.49
CA GLU A 179 -4.77 1.14 -19.28
C GLU A 179 -4.94 0.32 -20.56
N GLN A 180 -5.07 0.96 -21.72
CA GLN A 180 -5.30 0.27 -22.99
C GLN A 180 -4.08 -0.53 -23.45
N SER A 181 -2.88 0.05 -23.37
CA SER A 181 -1.62 -0.65 -23.71
C SER A 181 -1.31 -1.73 -22.66
N PHE A 182 -1.63 -1.47 -21.40
CA PHE A 182 -1.40 -2.39 -20.28
C PHE A 182 -2.31 -3.62 -20.36
N ASP A 183 -3.55 -3.53 -20.87
CA ASP A 183 -4.50 -4.64 -20.89
C ASP A 183 -3.96 -5.89 -21.59
N SER A 184 -3.52 -5.79 -22.84
CA SER A 184 -2.98 -6.93 -23.58
C SER A 184 -1.68 -7.46 -22.98
N PHE A 185 -0.86 -6.56 -22.43
CA PHE A 185 0.39 -6.91 -21.75
C PHE A 185 0.12 -7.74 -20.51
N ILE A 186 -0.74 -7.26 -19.59
CA ILE A 186 -0.99 -7.96 -18.32
C ILE A 186 -1.70 -9.28 -18.52
N GLN A 187 -2.62 -9.38 -19.49
CA GLN A 187 -3.25 -10.64 -19.86
C GLN A 187 -2.23 -11.69 -20.30
N ALA A 188 -1.24 -11.29 -21.10
CA ALA A 188 -0.17 -12.22 -21.52
C ALA A 188 0.72 -12.65 -20.34
N VAL A 189 1.03 -11.73 -19.39
CA VAL A 189 1.77 -12.07 -18.16
C VAL A 189 0.98 -13.07 -17.31
N ILE A 190 -0.31 -12.81 -17.07
CA ILE A 190 -1.20 -13.69 -16.30
C ILE A 190 -1.26 -15.09 -16.93
N CYS A 191 -1.45 -15.18 -18.26
CA CYS A 191 -1.48 -16.46 -18.97
C CYS A 191 -0.17 -17.24 -18.76
N GLN A 192 0.97 -16.56 -18.90
CA GLN A 192 2.28 -17.19 -18.74
C GLN A 192 2.56 -17.63 -17.30
N LEU A 193 2.05 -16.91 -16.31
CA LEU A 193 2.15 -17.31 -14.91
C LEU A 193 1.26 -18.54 -14.63
N PHE A 194 0.04 -18.61 -15.15
CA PHE A 194 -0.85 -19.76 -15.00
C PHE A 194 -0.42 -21.01 -15.79
N GLU A 195 0.57 -20.91 -16.70
CA GLU A 195 1.25 -22.08 -17.25
C GLU A 195 2.21 -22.74 -16.25
N GLN A 196 2.70 -21.96 -15.25
CA GLN A 196 3.72 -22.39 -14.30
C GLN A 196 3.16 -22.60 -12.89
N TYR A 197 2.12 -21.87 -12.52
CA TYR A 197 1.58 -21.82 -11.16
C TYR A 197 0.06 -22.04 -11.17
N GLU A 198 -0.45 -22.71 -10.14
CA GLU A 198 -1.89 -22.91 -9.96
C GLU A 198 -2.59 -21.66 -9.40
N GLN A 199 -1.82 -20.81 -8.70
CA GLN A 199 -2.29 -19.62 -8.03
C GLN A 199 -1.32 -18.46 -8.28
N ILE A 200 -1.87 -17.24 -8.42
CA ILE A 200 -1.13 -15.99 -8.52
C ILE A 200 -1.53 -15.11 -7.34
N SER A 201 -0.57 -14.37 -6.79
CA SER A 201 -0.81 -13.35 -5.76
C SER A 201 -0.35 -11.97 -6.22
N PHE A 202 -1.03 -10.93 -5.76
CA PHE A 202 -0.65 -9.53 -5.96
C PHE A 202 -1.44 -8.62 -5.03
N GLU A 203 -0.97 -7.38 -4.90
CA GLU A 203 -1.70 -6.30 -4.23
C GLU A 203 -2.12 -5.25 -5.26
N ALA A 204 -3.25 -4.57 -4.98
CA ALA A 204 -3.73 -3.47 -5.79
C ALA A 204 -4.24 -2.34 -4.90
N ASP A 205 -3.63 -1.17 -5.04
CA ASP A 205 -4.05 0.05 -4.38
C ASP A 205 -5.11 0.79 -5.20
N ASP A 206 -6.21 1.23 -4.58
CA ASP A 206 -7.31 1.93 -5.27
C ASP A 206 -6.90 3.29 -5.86
N CYS A 207 -5.77 3.83 -5.43
CA CYS A 207 -5.17 5.04 -5.98
C CYS A 207 -4.25 4.79 -7.19
N ASP A 208 -3.97 3.52 -7.55
CA ASP A 208 -3.17 3.13 -8.72
C ASP A 208 -4.08 2.54 -9.83
N PRO A 209 -4.39 3.29 -10.90
CA PRO A 209 -5.23 2.79 -11.99
C PRO A 209 -4.65 1.55 -12.68
N ILE A 210 -3.32 1.43 -12.77
CA ILE A 210 -2.66 0.29 -13.42
C ILE A 210 -2.78 -0.97 -12.55
N ALA A 211 -2.55 -0.86 -11.24
CA ALA A 211 -2.76 -1.97 -10.32
C ALA A 211 -4.23 -2.38 -10.25
N MET A 212 -5.16 -1.42 -10.26
CA MET A 212 -6.60 -1.71 -10.31
C MET A 212 -7.00 -2.36 -11.63
N HIS A 213 -6.38 -2.00 -12.76
CA HIS A 213 -6.63 -2.67 -14.05
C HIS A 213 -6.16 -4.14 -14.05
N LEU A 214 -5.05 -4.46 -13.35
CA LEU A 214 -4.67 -5.85 -13.07
C LEU A 214 -5.75 -6.55 -12.21
N ALA A 215 -6.24 -5.89 -11.16
CA ALA A 215 -7.27 -6.44 -10.28
C ALA A 215 -8.59 -6.74 -11.04
N ASP A 216 -8.96 -5.90 -12.00
CA ASP A 216 -10.18 -6.05 -12.82
C ASP A 216 -10.10 -7.24 -13.79
N GLN A 217 -8.92 -7.84 -14.00
CA GLN A 217 -8.80 -9.11 -14.74
C GLN A 217 -9.38 -10.31 -13.98
N PHE A 218 -9.69 -10.15 -12.69
CA PHE A 218 -10.13 -11.22 -11.81
C PHE A 218 -11.46 -10.90 -11.12
N ARG A 219 -12.11 -11.94 -10.62
CA ARG A 219 -13.22 -11.77 -9.67
C ARG A 219 -12.69 -11.17 -8.39
N GLN A 220 -13.36 -10.11 -7.91
CA GLN A 220 -12.97 -9.41 -6.71
C GLN A 220 -12.99 -10.36 -5.49
N PRO A 221 -11.94 -10.35 -4.66
CA PRO A 221 -11.92 -11.16 -3.45
C PRO A 221 -12.93 -10.64 -2.43
N ASN A 222 -13.57 -11.56 -1.72
CA ASN A 222 -14.43 -11.19 -0.58
C ASN A 222 -13.58 -11.07 0.70
N LYS A 223 -12.54 -10.26 0.65
CA LYS A 223 -11.62 -9.99 1.78
C LYS A 223 -11.67 -8.50 2.12
N PRO A 224 -11.51 -8.13 3.41
CA PRO A 224 -11.30 -6.74 3.80
C PRO A 224 -10.02 -6.18 3.17
N SER A 225 -10.05 -4.90 2.79
CA SER A 225 -8.85 -4.16 2.37
C SER A 225 -8.01 -3.73 3.59
N TRP A 226 -6.77 -3.34 3.32
CA TRP A 226 -5.90 -2.61 4.23
C TRP A 226 -5.96 -1.13 3.88
N ASP A 227 -6.58 -0.34 4.76
CA ASP A 227 -6.88 1.07 4.51
C ASP A 227 -5.85 1.97 5.20
N THR A 228 -5.32 2.93 4.47
CA THR A 228 -4.40 3.96 4.98
C THR A 228 -5.17 5.24 5.29
N TYR A 229 -5.15 5.64 6.56
CA TYR A 229 -5.76 6.85 7.08
C TYR A 229 -4.68 7.87 7.45
N ILE A 230 -4.87 9.13 7.06
CA ILE A 230 -3.93 10.22 7.33
C ILE A 230 -4.67 11.38 8.00
N LEU A 231 -4.07 11.90 9.08
CA LEU A 231 -4.40 13.19 9.67
C LEU A 231 -3.33 14.18 9.20
N GLU A 232 -3.74 15.10 8.37
CA GLU A 232 -2.86 16.16 7.85
C GLU A 232 -2.41 17.14 8.97
N SER A 233 -1.39 17.95 8.67
CA SER A 233 -0.82 18.91 9.63
C SER A 233 -1.70 20.13 9.85
#